data_c640ba8c40cc605957585fa36f1a1ed2
#
_entry.id   c640ba8c40cc605957585fa36f1a1ed2
#
_cell.length_a   1.000
_cell.length_b   1.000
_cell.length_c   1.000
_cell.angle_alpha   90.00
_cell.angle_beta   90.00
_cell.angle_gamma   90.00
#
_symmetry.space_group_name_H-M   'P 1'
#
loop_
_entity.id
_entity.type
_entity.pdbx_description
1 polymer ?
#
loop_
_entity_poly.entity_id
_entity_poly.type
_entity_poly.pdbx_seq_one_letter_code
_entity_poly.pdbx_strand_id
1 'polypeptide(L)'
;MEKLKQSPWELLKKVEIKPIEQECLDRVFNFIIAKDSTKSSEHANKIGPGDLMKVLNFLGCKPLRSEVNLIIWEVDDDLDGYVSKEEFQVMYKRCISDETGLEPRKLYNLTTFLMYDKIFKGKVTVEDTLQILYVRYKRDRLDEQISFLFGEDEKNEDGTEKEITFSEYVDKMNKRALKEH
;
A
#
# COMPACT_ATOMS: atom_id res chain seq x y z
N MET A 1 28.46 -6.80 -27.80
CA MET A 1 28.05 -5.54 -27.17
C MET A 1 27.21 -5.90 -25.92
N GLU A 2 27.84 -5.90 -24.76
CA GLU A 2 27.14 -6.07 -23.49
C GLU A 2 26.24 -4.85 -23.29
N LYS A 3 24.91 -5.10 -23.25
CA LYS A 3 23.98 -4.13 -22.69
C LYS A 3 24.37 -3.94 -21.23
N LEU A 4 25.01 -2.82 -20.90
CA LEU A 4 25.20 -2.38 -19.52
C LEU A 4 23.84 -2.50 -18.82
N LYS A 5 23.73 -3.47 -17.91
CA LYS A 5 22.54 -3.62 -17.08
C LYS A 5 22.43 -2.34 -16.25
N GLN A 6 21.39 -1.55 -16.52
CA GLN A 6 21.10 -0.35 -15.73
C GLN A 6 20.95 -0.74 -14.26
N SER A 7 21.48 0.08 -13.37
CA SER A 7 21.33 -0.18 -11.95
C SER A 7 19.83 -0.16 -11.54
N PRO A 8 19.42 -0.91 -10.53
CA PRO A 8 18.03 -0.88 -10.03
C PRO A 8 17.55 0.54 -9.74
N TRP A 9 18.41 1.41 -9.24
CA TRP A 9 18.12 2.82 -8.96
C TRP A 9 17.86 3.67 -10.22
N GLU A 10 18.55 3.38 -11.32
CA GLU A 10 18.29 4.04 -12.60
C GLU A 10 16.97 3.62 -13.20
N LEU A 11 16.57 2.36 -12.98
CA LEU A 11 15.26 1.87 -13.40
C LEU A 11 14.13 2.54 -12.60
N LEU A 12 14.29 2.69 -11.29
CA LEU A 12 13.30 3.36 -10.43
C LEU A 12 13.08 4.83 -10.77
N LYS A 13 14.12 5.53 -11.28
CA LYS A 13 13.97 6.91 -11.76
C LYS A 13 13.01 7.03 -12.94
N LYS A 14 12.86 5.97 -13.74
CA LYS A 14 11.95 5.90 -14.89
C LYS A 14 10.52 5.53 -14.53
N VAL A 15 10.30 5.02 -13.32
CA VAL A 15 8.95 4.68 -12.84
C VAL A 15 8.22 5.97 -12.51
N GLU A 16 7.19 6.25 -13.29
CA GLU A 16 6.34 7.43 -13.11
C GLU A 16 5.19 7.12 -12.16
N ILE A 17 5.05 7.94 -11.12
CA ILE A 17 3.84 7.97 -10.30
C ILE A 17 2.91 9.02 -10.92
N LYS A 18 1.70 8.63 -11.25
CA LYS A 18 0.71 9.59 -11.80
C LYS A 18 0.30 10.62 -10.76
N PRO A 19 -0.07 11.86 -11.16
CA PRO A 19 -0.42 12.92 -10.21
C PRO A 19 -1.46 12.51 -9.17
N ILE A 20 -2.49 11.79 -9.59
CA ILE A 20 -3.55 11.29 -8.68
C ILE A 20 -3.03 10.27 -7.67
N GLU A 21 -2.10 9.40 -8.08
CA GLU A 21 -1.45 8.45 -7.17
C GLU A 21 -0.55 9.21 -6.17
N GLN A 22 0.18 10.23 -6.64
CA GLN A 22 1.04 11.04 -5.78
C GLN A 22 0.23 11.78 -4.71
N GLU A 23 -0.91 12.36 -5.08
CA GLU A 23 -1.82 13.01 -4.14
C GLU A 23 -2.34 12.02 -3.09
N CYS A 24 -2.73 10.81 -3.52
CA CYS A 24 -3.16 9.76 -2.61
C CYS A 24 -2.02 9.27 -1.69
N LEU A 25 -0.81 9.12 -2.22
CA LEU A 25 0.36 8.74 -1.42
C LEU A 25 0.68 9.79 -0.35
N ASP A 26 0.66 11.07 -0.70
CA ASP A 26 0.89 12.17 0.24
C ASP A 26 -0.18 12.20 1.34
N ARG A 27 -1.43 11.99 0.97
CA ARG A 27 -2.55 11.90 1.93
C ARG A 27 -2.37 10.72 2.89
N VAL A 28 -2.01 9.55 2.39
CA VAL A 28 -1.78 8.34 3.19
C VAL A 28 -0.58 8.53 4.11
N PHE A 29 0.53 9.03 3.60
CA PHE A 29 1.73 9.30 4.40
C PHE A 29 1.42 10.24 5.57
N ASN A 30 0.75 11.38 5.28
CA ASN A 30 0.36 12.35 6.30
C ASN A 30 -0.61 11.76 7.34
N PHE A 31 -1.53 10.90 6.91
CA PHE A 31 -2.43 10.19 7.83
C PHE A 31 -1.66 9.28 8.78
N ILE A 32 -0.67 8.54 8.28
CA ILE A 32 0.10 7.60 9.10
C ILE A 32 0.99 8.34 10.10
N ILE A 33 1.80 9.32 9.66
CA ILE A 33 2.74 10.04 10.56
C ILE A 33 2.06 10.80 11.70
N ALA A 34 0.78 11.11 11.57
CA ALA A 34 0.01 11.82 12.57
C ALA A 34 -0.50 10.93 13.72
N LYS A 35 -0.30 9.62 13.65
CA LYS A 35 -0.90 8.68 14.61
C LYS A 35 -0.16 8.63 15.94
N ASP A 36 1.15 8.70 15.93
CA ASP A 36 1.97 8.68 17.14
C ASP A 36 2.51 10.07 17.48
N SER A 37 1.86 10.75 18.41
CA SER A 37 2.26 12.07 18.89
C SER A 37 3.45 12.03 19.88
N THR A 38 3.93 10.84 20.23
CA THR A 38 5.03 10.68 21.21
C THR A 38 6.42 10.66 20.56
N LYS A 39 6.48 10.70 19.23
CA LYS A 39 7.74 10.77 18.50
C LYS A 39 8.53 12.04 18.83
N SER A 40 9.85 11.93 18.82
CA SER A 40 10.72 13.10 18.91
C SER A 40 10.51 14.04 17.70
N SER A 41 10.88 15.30 17.85
CA SER A 41 10.80 16.29 16.77
C SER A 41 11.60 15.89 15.53
N GLU A 42 12.71 15.17 15.70
CA GLU A 42 13.54 14.65 14.63
C GLU A 42 12.80 13.61 13.74
N HIS A 43 11.93 12.81 14.34
CA HIS A 43 11.19 11.76 13.66
C HIS A 43 9.71 12.11 13.41
N ALA A 44 9.30 13.33 13.72
CA ALA A 44 7.89 13.76 13.59
C ALA A 44 7.33 13.57 12.18
N ASN A 45 8.16 13.75 11.16
CA ASN A 45 7.79 13.62 9.74
C ASN A 45 8.17 12.28 9.12
N LYS A 46 8.41 11.26 9.94
CA LYS A 46 8.71 9.89 9.50
C LYS A 46 7.68 8.91 10.08
N ILE A 47 7.42 7.83 9.37
CA ILE A 47 6.58 6.74 9.86
C ILE A 47 7.40 5.92 10.86
N GLY A 48 6.92 5.82 12.08
CA GLY A 48 7.54 5.02 13.13
C GLY A 48 6.72 3.79 13.50
N PRO A 49 7.29 2.91 14.35
CA PRO A 49 6.58 1.71 14.84
C PRO A 49 5.27 2.05 15.55
N GLY A 50 5.24 3.14 16.32
CA GLY A 50 4.04 3.60 17.02
C GLY A 50 2.93 4.01 16.07
N ASP A 51 3.26 4.67 14.96
CA ASP A 51 2.30 5.05 13.92
C ASP A 51 1.67 3.81 13.28
N LEU A 52 2.49 2.87 12.81
CA LEU A 52 1.99 1.64 12.18
C LEU A 52 1.17 0.78 13.14
N MET A 53 1.60 0.67 14.40
CA MET A 53 0.84 -0.05 15.43
C MET A 53 -0.57 0.54 15.57
N LYS A 54 -0.69 1.86 15.65
CA LYS A 54 -1.99 2.53 15.80
C LYS A 54 -2.86 2.41 14.55
N VAL A 55 -2.28 2.53 13.36
CA VAL A 55 -3.01 2.36 12.09
C VAL A 55 -3.52 0.93 11.94
N LEU A 56 -2.68 -0.07 12.16
CA LEU A 56 -3.06 -1.48 12.03
C LEU A 56 -4.12 -1.88 13.06
N ASN A 57 -4.03 -1.39 14.29
CA ASN A 57 -5.08 -1.58 15.30
C ASN A 57 -6.40 -0.92 14.88
N PHE A 58 -6.35 0.28 14.33
CA PHE A 58 -7.53 0.95 13.76
C PHE A 58 -8.18 0.12 12.66
N LEU A 59 -7.40 -0.55 11.82
CA LEU A 59 -7.89 -1.44 10.76
C LEU A 59 -8.31 -2.83 11.25
N GLY A 60 -8.38 -3.05 12.58
CA GLY A 60 -8.81 -4.30 13.19
C GLY A 60 -7.74 -5.39 13.25
N CYS A 61 -6.51 -5.09 12.86
CA CYS A 61 -5.37 -5.97 13.03
C CYS A 61 -4.83 -5.86 14.47
N LYS A 62 -4.19 -6.91 14.96
CA LYS A 62 -3.50 -6.90 16.26
C LYS A 62 -2.05 -7.35 16.07
N PRO A 63 -1.22 -6.51 15.42
CA PRO A 63 0.14 -6.90 15.09
C PRO A 63 1.02 -7.01 16.35
N LEU A 64 1.97 -7.92 16.31
CA LEU A 64 3.06 -7.93 17.29
C LEU A 64 4.04 -6.79 17.00
N ARG A 65 4.72 -6.30 18.03
CA ARG A 65 5.75 -5.27 17.87
C ARG A 65 6.85 -5.67 16.90
N SER A 66 7.24 -6.96 16.95
CA SER A 66 8.24 -7.52 16.03
C SER A 66 7.79 -7.49 14.57
N GLU A 67 6.50 -7.73 14.30
CA GLU A 67 5.95 -7.64 12.94
C GLU A 67 5.97 -6.21 12.41
N VAL A 68 5.61 -5.24 13.24
CA VAL A 68 5.66 -3.82 12.88
C VAL A 68 7.10 -3.37 12.62
N ASN A 69 8.04 -3.76 13.47
CA ASN A 69 9.45 -3.45 13.28
C ASN A 69 9.99 -4.07 11.97
N LEU A 70 9.55 -5.28 11.60
CA LEU A 70 9.93 -5.91 10.35
C LEU A 70 9.39 -5.14 9.13
N ILE A 71 8.16 -4.66 9.19
CA ILE A 71 7.58 -3.82 8.12
C ILE A 71 8.45 -2.58 7.88
N ILE A 72 8.90 -1.92 8.92
CA ILE A 72 9.79 -0.75 8.82
C ILE A 72 11.13 -1.17 8.24
N TRP A 73 11.77 -2.20 8.81
CA TRP A 73 13.08 -2.67 8.39
C TRP A 73 13.16 -3.02 6.89
N GLU A 74 12.09 -3.56 6.32
CA GLU A 74 12.00 -3.91 4.90
C GLU A 74 12.12 -2.69 3.96
N VAL A 75 11.91 -1.48 4.47
CA VAL A 75 11.82 -0.21 3.71
C VAL A 75 12.81 0.84 4.16
N ASP A 76 13.34 0.70 5.37
CA ASP A 76 14.27 1.62 6.03
C ASP A 76 15.68 1.44 5.44
N ASP A 77 16.01 2.21 4.41
CA ASP A 77 17.29 2.11 3.70
C ASP A 77 18.46 2.71 4.49
N ASP A 78 18.21 3.74 5.32
CA ASP A 78 19.24 4.40 6.14
C ASP A 78 19.39 3.81 7.56
N LEU A 79 18.56 2.83 7.90
CA LEU A 79 18.58 2.08 9.15
C LEU A 79 18.38 2.96 10.41
N ASP A 80 17.59 4.01 10.30
CA ASP A 80 17.27 4.88 11.43
C ASP A 80 16.05 4.41 12.27
N GLY A 81 15.40 3.33 11.85
CA GLY A 81 14.23 2.73 12.50
C GLY A 81 12.91 3.41 12.17
N TYR A 82 12.88 4.25 11.15
CA TYR A 82 11.71 4.98 10.67
C TYR A 82 11.64 4.92 9.15
N VAL A 83 10.53 5.32 8.58
CA VAL A 83 10.36 5.44 7.12
C VAL A 83 10.15 6.91 6.76
N SER A 84 11.10 7.49 6.06
CA SER A 84 11.01 8.83 5.50
C SER A 84 10.02 8.88 4.34
N LYS A 85 9.63 10.09 3.92
CA LYS A 85 8.77 10.27 2.76
C LYS A 85 9.43 9.74 1.48
N GLU A 86 10.72 9.91 1.33
CA GLU A 86 11.52 9.45 0.21
C GLU A 86 11.53 7.92 0.15
N GLU A 87 11.81 7.24 1.26
CA GLU A 87 11.77 5.77 1.35
C GLU A 87 10.38 5.21 1.10
N PHE A 88 9.35 5.88 1.60
CA PHE A 88 7.95 5.52 1.34
C PHE A 88 7.61 5.58 -0.16
N GLN A 89 8.05 6.62 -0.86
CA GLN A 89 7.88 6.73 -2.31
C GLN A 89 8.69 5.70 -3.08
N VAL A 90 9.92 5.42 -2.66
CA VAL A 90 10.77 4.37 -3.24
C VAL A 90 10.12 3.00 -3.09
N MET A 91 9.62 2.67 -1.91
CA MET A 91 8.87 1.44 -1.66
C MET A 91 7.69 1.30 -2.64
N TYR A 92 6.92 2.37 -2.81
CA TYR A 92 5.79 2.36 -3.72
C TYR A 92 6.20 2.12 -5.17
N LYS A 93 7.23 2.82 -5.66
CA LYS A 93 7.77 2.63 -7.00
C LYS A 93 8.31 1.22 -7.23
N ARG A 94 9.03 0.67 -6.27
CA ARG A 94 9.53 -0.72 -6.33
C ARG A 94 8.39 -1.71 -6.52
N CYS A 95 7.35 -1.60 -5.69
CA CYS A 95 6.23 -2.53 -5.73
C CYS A 95 5.39 -2.42 -7.00
N ILE A 96 5.18 -1.21 -7.55
CA ILE A 96 4.41 -1.05 -8.80
C ILE A 96 5.15 -1.49 -10.04
N SER A 97 6.48 -1.52 -10.00
CA SER A 97 7.34 -1.97 -11.11
C SER A 97 7.89 -3.39 -10.93
N ASP A 98 7.50 -4.06 -9.85
CA ASP A 98 7.98 -5.40 -9.53
C ASP A 98 7.28 -6.46 -10.39
N GLU A 99 8.04 -7.02 -11.32
CA GLU A 99 7.61 -8.15 -12.17
C GLU A 99 7.99 -9.51 -11.57
N THR A 100 8.80 -9.51 -10.50
CA THR A 100 9.33 -10.74 -9.90
C THR A 100 8.53 -11.25 -8.71
N GLY A 101 7.73 -10.38 -8.09
CA GLY A 101 7.01 -10.66 -6.84
C GLY A 101 7.89 -10.75 -5.60
N LEU A 102 9.15 -10.31 -5.68
CA LEU A 102 10.14 -10.40 -4.61
C LEU A 102 10.18 -9.16 -3.70
N GLU A 103 9.60 -8.05 -4.12
CA GLU A 103 9.56 -6.84 -3.28
C GLU A 103 8.67 -7.04 -2.04
N PRO A 104 9.11 -6.57 -0.87
CA PRO A 104 8.29 -6.61 0.34
C PRO A 104 7.00 -5.80 0.17
N ARG A 105 5.84 -6.42 0.42
CA ARG A 105 4.54 -5.81 0.11
C ARG A 105 3.69 -5.43 1.32
N LYS A 106 4.17 -5.61 2.53
CA LYS A 106 3.34 -5.34 3.72
C LYS A 106 2.97 -3.86 3.83
N LEU A 107 3.95 -2.97 3.76
CA LEU A 107 3.68 -1.53 3.78
C LEU A 107 2.98 -1.06 2.50
N TYR A 108 3.31 -1.65 1.36
CA TYR A 108 2.64 -1.37 0.09
C TYR A 108 1.16 -1.73 0.13
N ASN A 109 0.79 -2.90 0.64
CA ASN A 109 -0.61 -3.32 0.76
C ASN A 109 -1.39 -2.40 1.69
N LEU A 110 -0.81 -2.01 2.82
CA LEU A 110 -1.40 -1.02 3.73
C LEU A 110 -1.60 0.32 3.01
N THR A 111 -0.59 0.78 2.31
CA THR A 111 -0.63 2.05 1.56
C THR A 111 -1.73 2.02 0.50
N THR A 112 -1.79 0.98 -0.32
CA THR A 112 -2.78 0.84 -1.39
C THR A 112 -4.20 0.78 -0.85
N PHE A 113 -4.43 0.04 0.22
CA PHE A 113 -5.73 -0.01 0.88
C PHE A 113 -6.17 1.38 1.38
N LEU A 114 -5.27 2.12 2.02
CA LEU A 114 -5.55 3.48 2.50
C LEU A 114 -5.69 4.50 1.35
N MET A 115 -5.09 4.24 0.19
CA MET A 115 -5.33 5.05 -1.01
C MET A 115 -6.77 4.89 -1.51
N TYR A 116 -7.35 3.70 -1.43
CA TYR A 116 -8.76 3.47 -1.72
C TYR A 116 -9.67 4.10 -0.67
N ASP A 117 -9.34 3.95 0.61
CA ASP A 117 -10.11 4.47 1.73
C ASP A 117 -9.90 5.99 1.93
N LYS A 118 -10.54 6.78 1.08
CA LYS A 118 -10.33 8.24 1.00
C LYS A 118 -10.60 8.99 2.30
N ILE A 119 -11.51 8.50 3.11
CA ILE A 119 -11.94 9.13 4.38
C ILE A 119 -11.49 8.37 5.61
N PHE A 120 -10.64 7.34 5.44
CA PHE A 120 -10.09 6.52 6.51
C PHE A 120 -11.16 5.91 7.43
N LYS A 121 -12.18 5.29 6.82
CA LYS A 121 -13.25 4.58 7.53
C LYS A 121 -12.91 3.13 7.90
N GLY A 122 -11.81 2.60 7.36
CA GLY A 122 -11.33 1.23 7.62
C GLY A 122 -11.95 0.14 6.74
N LYS A 123 -12.78 0.52 5.78
CA LYS A 123 -13.40 -0.36 4.79
C LYS A 123 -13.43 0.32 3.43
N VAL A 124 -13.47 -0.45 2.36
CA VAL A 124 -13.57 0.07 1.00
C VAL A 124 -14.66 -0.62 0.21
N THR A 125 -15.37 0.14 -0.61
CA THR A 125 -16.38 -0.32 -1.57
C THR A 125 -15.78 -0.41 -2.97
N VAL A 126 -16.53 -0.95 -3.94
CA VAL A 126 -16.16 -0.91 -5.35
C VAL A 126 -15.89 0.52 -5.80
N GLU A 127 -16.78 1.45 -5.48
CA GLU A 127 -16.65 2.86 -5.86
C GLU A 127 -15.37 3.50 -5.33
N ASP A 128 -15.00 3.22 -4.08
CA ASP A 128 -13.78 3.72 -3.46
C ASP A 128 -12.52 3.32 -4.24
N THR A 129 -12.52 2.15 -4.88
CA THR A 129 -11.34 1.59 -5.58
C THR A 129 -11.20 2.05 -7.02
N LEU A 130 -12.30 2.47 -7.67
CA LEU A 130 -12.35 2.69 -9.13
C LEU A 130 -11.27 3.62 -9.66
N GLN A 131 -11.06 4.74 -9.00
CA GLN A 131 -10.14 5.77 -9.47
C GLN A 131 -8.69 5.26 -9.57
N ILE A 132 -8.21 4.63 -8.51
CA ILE A 132 -6.83 4.12 -8.44
C ILE A 132 -6.67 2.90 -9.33
N LEU A 133 -7.65 1.98 -9.35
CA LEU A 133 -7.61 0.82 -10.24
C LEU A 133 -7.59 1.24 -11.70
N TYR A 134 -8.38 2.25 -12.09
CA TYR A 134 -8.40 2.77 -13.45
C TYR A 134 -7.05 3.38 -13.86
N VAL A 135 -6.43 4.16 -12.97
CA VAL A 135 -5.11 4.77 -13.22
C VAL A 135 -4.05 3.68 -13.44
N ARG A 136 -4.11 2.59 -12.66
CA ARG A 136 -3.14 1.50 -12.66
C ARG A 136 -3.35 0.51 -13.82
N TYR A 137 -4.57 0.06 -14.02
CA TYR A 137 -4.86 -1.09 -14.89
C TYR A 137 -5.59 -0.70 -16.18
N LYS A 138 -5.99 0.58 -16.32
CA LYS A 138 -6.81 1.05 -17.43
C LYS A 138 -8.14 0.28 -17.52
N ARG A 139 -8.91 0.59 -18.56
CA ARG A 139 -10.22 -0.01 -18.74
C ARG A 139 -10.17 -1.52 -19.00
N ASP A 140 -9.12 -1.96 -19.69
CA ASP A 140 -9.01 -3.34 -20.19
C ASP A 140 -8.93 -4.39 -19.07
N ARG A 141 -8.38 -4.02 -17.92
CA ARG A 141 -8.22 -4.92 -16.76
C ARG A 141 -8.99 -4.49 -15.53
N LEU A 142 -9.77 -3.42 -15.62
CA LEU A 142 -10.49 -2.86 -14.47
C LEU A 142 -11.49 -3.87 -13.89
N ASP A 143 -12.31 -4.47 -14.74
CA ASP A 143 -13.33 -5.44 -14.32
C ASP A 143 -12.71 -6.69 -13.67
N GLU A 144 -11.58 -7.16 -14.20
CA GLU A 144 -10.80 -8.25 -13.59
C GLU A 144 -10.35 -7.91 -12.17
N GLN A 145 -9.86 -6.68 -11.94
CA GLN A 145 -9.40 -6.24 -10.62
C GLN A 145 -10.57 -6.08 -9.64
N ILE A 146 -11.68 -5.55 -10.09
CA ILE A 146 -12.91 -5.43 -9.29
C ILE A 146 -13.42 -6.82 -8.89
N SER A 147 -13.57 -7.73 -9.85
CA SER A 147 -14.01 -9.10 -9.57
C SER A 147 -13.06 -9.85 -8.65
N PHE A 148 -11.75 -9.59 -8.76
CA PHE A 148 -10.76 -10.16 -7.85
C PHE A 148 -10.97 -9.68 -6.40
N LEU A 149 -11.23 -8.39 -6.20
CA LEU A 149 -11.40 -7.82 -4.85
C LEU A 149 -12.77 -8.11 -4.26
N PHE A 150 -13.84 -7.99 -5.04
CA PHE A 150 -15.21 -8.00 -4.54
C PHE A 150 -16.02 -9.25 -4.96
N GLY A 151 -15.49 -10.08 -5.85
CA GLY A 151 -16.22 -11.19 -6.48
C GLY A 151 -17.00 -10.74 -7.72
N GLU A 152 -17.71 -11.68 -8.33
CA GLU A 152 -18.48 -11.39 -9.55
C GLU A 152 -19.70 -10.50 -9.31
N ASP A 153 -20.30 -10.58 -8.11
CA ASP A 153 -21.41 -9.74 -7.72
C ASP A 153 -20.92 -8.54 -6.91
N GLU A 154 -21.15 -7.33 -7.40
CA GLU A 154 -20.74 -6.08 -6.72
C GLU A 154 -21.59 -5.74 -5.50
N LYS A 155 -22.73 -6.41 -5.34
CA LYS A 155 -23.69 -6.21 -4.24
C LYS A 155 -23.89 -7.48 -3.44
N ASN A 156 -24.24 -7.30 -2.20
CA ASN A 156 -24.71 -8.38 -1.32
C ASN A 156 -26.09 -8.87 -1.77
N GLU A 157 -26.53 -10.04 -1.28
CA GLU A 157 -27.87 -10.60 -1.56
C GLU A 157 -29.02 -9.67 -1.18
N ASP A 158 -28.80 -8.82 -0.18
CA ASP A 158 -29.76 -7.80 0.30
C ASP A 158 -29.75 -6.49 -0.53
N GLY A 159 -28.91 -6.42 -1.57
CA GLY A 159 -28.76 -5.25 -2.46
C GLY A 159 -27.84 -4.15 -1.91
N THR A 160 -27.25 -4.32 -0.74
CA THR A 160 -26.24 -3.38 -0.19
C THR A 160 -24.91 -3.53 -0.93
N GLU A 161 -24.11 -2.45 -0.97
CA GLU A 161 -22.78 -2.47 -1.54
C GLU A 161 -21.86 -3.40 -0.74
N LYS A 162 -21.02 -4.17 -1.45
CA LYS A 162 -19.97 -4.94 -0.80
C LYS A 162 -18.89 -4.01 -0.29
N GLU A 163 -18.48 -4.25 0.94
CA GLU A 163 -17.33 -3.63 1.56
C GLU A 163 -16.30 -4.69 1.92
N ILE A 164 -15.03 -4.38 1.76
CA ILE A 164 -13.92 -5.22 2.23
C ILE A 164 -13.11 -4.50 3.29
N THR A 165 -12.70 -5.25 4.30
CA THR A 165 -11.80 -4.80 5.36
C THR A 165 -10.34 -4.93 4.89
N PHE A 166 -9.42 -4.33 5.64
CA PHE A 166 -7.99 -4.48 5.36
C PHE A 166 -7.52 -5.94 5.46
N SER A 167 -8.01 -6.69 6.43
CA SER A 167 -7.68 -8.12 6.58
C SER A 167 -8.12 -8.93 5.37
N GLU A 168 -9.35 -8.75 4.89
CA GLU A 168 -9.85 -9.40 3.67
C GLU A 168 -9.05 -9.01 2.43
N TYR A 169 -8.66 -7.75 2.32
CA TYR A 169 -7.80 -7.25 1.24
C TYR A 169 -6.43 -7.95 1.24
N VAL A 170 -5.76 -8.01 2.39
CA VAL A 170 -4.46 -8.66 2.53
C VAL A 170 -4.53 -10.14 2.21
N ASP A 171 -5.58 -10.84 2.67
CA ASP A 171 -5.79 -12.26 2.37
C ASP A 171 -5.92 -12.51 0.86
N LYS A 172 -6.62 -11.64 0.15
CA LYS A 172 -6.74 -11.71 -1.32
C LYS A 172 -5.39 -11.46 -2.01
N MET A 173 -4.63 -10.46 -1.56
CA MET A 173 -3.30 -10.17 -2.12
C MET A 173 -2.33 -11.34 -1.91
N ASN A 174 -2.31 -11.94 -0.72
CA ASN A 174 -1.48 -13.09 -0.41
C ASN A 174 -1.85 -14.32 -1.26
N LYS A 175 -3.14 -14.57 -1.47
CA LYS A 175 -3.61 -15.68 -2.33
C LYS A 175 -3.21 -15.47 -3.79
N ARG A 176 -3.20 -14.23 -4.28
CA ARG A 176 -2.72 -13.91 -5.64
C ARG A 176 -1.24 -14.20 -5.78
N ALA A 177 -0.42 -13.73 -4.84
CA ALA A 177 1.02 -13.95 -4.84
C ALA A 177 1.39 -15.44 -4.87
N LEU A 178 0.63 -16.30 -4.17
CA LEU A 178 0.84 -17.75 -4.17
C LEU A 178 0.46 -18.45 -5.49
N LYS A 179 -0.38 -17.85 -6.32
CA LYS A 179 -0.79 -18.42 -7.62
C LYS A 179 0.14 -18.02 -8.77
N GLU A 180 0.89 -16.94 -8.60
CA GLU A 180 1.82 -16.42 -9.61
C GLU A 180 3.22 -17.04 -9.52
N HIS A 181 3.44 -17.90 -8.52
CA HIS A 181 4.65 -18.71 -8.29
C HIS A 181 4.34 -20.22 -8.33
#